data_2b89ecb87270db4698bfa124eaf65e7c
#
_entry.id   2b89ecb87270db4698bfa124eaf65e7c
#
_cell.length_a   1.000
_cell.length_b   1.000
_cell.length_c   1.000
_cell.angle_alpha   90.00
_cell.angle_beta   90.00
_cell.angle_gamma   90.00
#
_symmetry.space_group_name_H-M   'P 1'
#
loop_
_entity.id
_entity.type
_entity.pdbx_description
1 polymer ?
#
loop_
_entity_poly.entity_id
_entity_poly.type
_entity_poly.pdbx_seq_one_letter_code
_entity_poly.pdbx_strand_id
1 'polypeptide(L)'
;MLKIENFEVLGWEHAIRGMRNPMNSWEKSDSRWEPQFDTVQGPVAGEFVIGPNDYALMKNLRNAGTDHRKFMRMITVYADIIGPMYWWSEYDTYKVGTVANSCSKMHKMLAKPFEMNDFSFDKLPGYKNEVGQYIPDFDYDKEIWKEIGQTGYEIGNLGRIRHGDRILAGSHHSDGYIFTTIKGDQIPIHVFVAKAFVPNPNGLPEVNHKDGNKMNNSAANLEWVTRSENMKHANRMGLQPKGLSTYTGKFTDEQREEIKKLWNNGKYSRREIAKIYGVSHTCINDILNDKYRYATQVNIFETVARPIVDTLNELRDSYIRENDENKKKQIWYAILQLLPTSYNQKRTVMLNYEVLANIYKSRRNHKLDEWHTLCDWIEELPYSELITGKEYEVE
;
A
#
# COMPACT_ATOMS: atom_id res chain seq x y z
N MET A 1 -4.42 1.30 3.01
CA MET A 1 -3.84 2.35 2.10
C MET A 1 -4.45 3.69 2.46
N LEU A 2 -3.65 4.76 2.50
CA LEU A 2 -4.14 6.12 2.70
C LEU A 2 -4.54 6.73 1.35
N LYS A 3 -5.70 7.41 1.29
CA LYS A 3 -6.15 8.14 0.10
C LYS A 3 -6.49 9.56 0.48
N ILE A 4 -6.03 10.54 -0.29
CA ILE A 4 -6.25 11.97 -0.07
C ILE A 4 -6.94 12.54 -1.30
N GLU A 5 -8.05 13.23 -1.09
CA GLU A 5 -8.92 13.74 -2.15
C GLU A 5 -9.39 15.15 -1.81
N ASN A 6 -9.90 15.88 -2.81
CA ASN A 6 -10.61 17.15 -2.64
C ASN A 6 -9.86 18.17 -1.78
N PHE A 7 -8.55 18.33 -2.01
CA PHE A 7 -7.78 19.29 -1.22
C PHE A 7 -7.84 20.70 -1.81
N GLU A 8 -7.76 21.69 -0.92
CA GLU A 8 -7.75 23.11 -1.24
C GLU A 8 -6.79 23.83 -0.28
N VAL A 9 -6.05 24.82 -0.78
CA VAL A 9 -5.12 25.63 0.02
C VAL A 9 -5.53 27.10 -0.05
N LEU A 10 -5.81 27.69 1.10
CA LEU A 10 -6.34 29.04 1.23
C LEU A 10 -5.52 29.88 2.20
N GLY A 11 -5.73 31.23 2.13
CA GLY A 11 -5.20 32.16 3.13
C GLY A 11 -3.87 32.81 2.79
N TRP A 12 -3.38 32.68 1.57
CA TRP A 12 -2.12 33.25 1.11
C TRP A 12 -2.04 34.76 1.30
N GLU A 13 -3.06 35.51 0.86
CA GLU A 13 -3.14 36.95 1.01
C GLU A 13 -3.06 37.38 2.49
N HIS A 14 -3.79 36.68 3.36
CA HIS A 14 -3.81 36.95 4.79
C HIS A 14 -2.44 36.64 5.44
N ALA A 15 -1.79 35.56 5.02
CA ALA A 15 -0.48 35.17 5.51
C ALA A 15 0.59 36.22 5.14
N ILE A 16 0.58 36.70 3.90
CA ILE A 16 1.50 37.74 3.40
C ILE A 16 1.29 39.04 4.15
N ARG A 17 0.05 39.51 4.26
CA ARG A 17 -0.27 40.68 5.05
C ARG A 17 0.21 40.53 6.49
N GLY A 18 -0.06 39.37 7.12
CA GLY A 18 0.32 39.07 8.49
C GLY A 18 1.85 39.05 8.72
N MET A 19 2.64 38.48 7.80
CA MET A 19 4.10 38.46 7.93
C MET A 19 4.77 39.83 7.78
N ARG A 20 4.09 40.80 7.12
CA ARG A 20 4.60 42.16 6.93
C ARG A 20 4.22 43.14 8.05
N ASN A 21 3.26 42.76 8.90
CA ASN A 21 2.82 43.60 10.04
C ASN A 21 3.95 44.03 10.99
N PRO A 22 4.90 43.14 11.40
CA PRO A 22 5.92 43.55 12.38
C PRO A 22 6.82 44.70 11.94
N MET A 23 7.00 44.86 10.63
CA MET A 23 7.84 45.91 10.04
C MET A 23 7.07 46.98 9.30
N ASN A 24 5.73 46.96 9.37
CA ASN A 24 4.85 47.88 8.62
C ASN A 24 5.22 48.02 7.14
N SER A 25 5.55 46.89 6.50
CA SER A 25 6.13 46.87 5.15
C SER A 25 5.15 46.40 4.08
N TRP A 26 3.86 46.70 4.22
CA TRP A 26 2.79 46.26 3.31
C TRP A 26 2.99 46.77 1.88
N GLU A 27 3.48 48.02 1.74
CA GLU A 27 3.77 48.62 0.42
C GLU A 27 4.88 47.94 -0.34
N LYS A 28 5.65 47.06 0.29
CA LYS A 28 6.69 46.23 -0.35
C LYS A 28 6.17 44.89 -0.86
N SER A 29 4.88 44.62 -0.67
CA SER A 29 4.25 43.40 -1.21
C SER A 29 4.16 43.50 -2.74
N ASP A 30 4.54 42.40 -3.41
CA ASP A 30 4.45 42.26 -4.85
C ASP A 30 3.49 41.13 -5.27
N SER A 31 2.77 40.57 -4.31
CA SER A 31 1.73 39.56 -4.57
C SER A 31 0.41 40.23 -4.94
N ARG A 32 -0.33 39.62 -5.84
CA ARG A 32 -1.57 40.19 -6.38
C ARG A 32 -2.55 39.13 -6.84
N TRP A 33 -3.83 39.53 -6.98
CA TRP A 33 -4.79 38.75 -7.72
C TRP A 33 -4.63 38.95 -9.21
N GLU A 34 -4.51 37.84 -9.96
CA GLU A 34 -4.48 37.82 -11.43
C GLU A 34 -5.84 37.30 -11.93
N PRO A 35 -6.53 38.05 -12.80
CA PRO A 35 -7.80 37.62 -13.37
C PRO A 35 -7.54 36.41 -14.29
N GLN A 36 -8.32 35.34 -14.13
CA GLN A 36 -8.33 34.23 -15.07
C GLN A 36 -9.51 34.38 -16.04
N PHE A 37 -9.28 34.02 -17.31
CA PHE A 37 -10.30 34.02 -18.35
C PHE A 37 -10.43 32.58 -18.88
N ASP A 38 -11.58 32.00 -18.69
CA ASP A 38 -11.96 30.79 -19.40
C ASP A 38 -12.44 31.16 -20.81
N THR A 39 -11.94 30.47 -21.82
CA THR A 39 -12.27 30.75 -23.23
C THR A 39 -13.73 30.46 -23.59
N VAL A 40 -14.44 29.69 -22.76
CA VAL A 40 -15.84 29.27 -22.98
C VAL A 40 -16.80 30.03 -22.04
N GLN A 41 -16.39 30.24 -20.78
CA GLN A 41 -17.26 30.81 -19.73
C GLN A 41 -17.02 32.28 -19.47
N GLY A 42 -15.94 32.88 -20.04
CA GLY A 42 -15.59 34.30 -19.77
C GLY A 42 -14.75 34.46 -18.48
N PRO A 43 -14.85 35.62 -17.79
CA PRO A 43 -14.04 35.84 -16.59
C PRO A 43 -14.44 34.87 -15.47
N VAL A 44 -13.46 34.09 -14.99
CA VAL A 44 -13.57 33.21 -13.81
C VAL A 44 -12.88 33.83 -12.61
N ALA A 45 -13.05 33.24 -11.42
CA ALA A 45 -12.38 33.72 -10.20
C ALA A 45 -10.86 33.78 -10.43
N GLY A 46 -10.27 34.96 -10.09
CA GLY A 46 -8.83 35.16 -10.27
C GLY A 46 -8.01 34.25 -9.37
N GLU A 47 -6.76 34.02 -9.73
CA GLU A 47 -5.78 33.31 -8.92
C GLU A 47 -4.93 34.31 -8.13
N PHE A 48 -4.63 34.00 -6.86
CA PHE A 48 -3.70 34.82 -6.07
C PHE A 48 -2.27 34.36 -6.31
N VAL A 49 -1.49 35.23 -6.95
CA VAL A 49 -0.09 34.96 -7.33
C VAL A 49 0.84 35.58 -6.30
N ILE A 50 1.72 34.77 -5.73
CA ILE A 50 2.72 35.24 -4.76
C ILE A 50 3.90 35.80 -5.53
N GLY A 51 4.24 37.07 -5.25
CA GLY A 51 5.37 37.73 -5.85
C GLY A 51 6.72 37.27 -5.28
N PRO A 52 7.81 37.41 -6.05
CA PRO A 52 9.13 36.94 -5.65
C PRO A 52 9.67 37.58 -4.35
N ASN A 53 9.36 38.86 -4.06
CA ASN A 53 9.77 39.51 -2.82
C ASN A 53 9.04 38.95 -1.61
N ASP A 54 7.73 38.69 -1.74
CA ASP A 54 6.93 38.05 -0.68
C ASP A 54 7.39 36.63 -0.46
N TYR A 55 7.63 35.88 -1.51
CA TYR A 55 8.10 34.52 -1.42
C TYR A 55 9.49 34.41 -0.77
N ALA A 56 10.42 35.30 -1.13
CA ALA A 56 11.73 35.38 -0.49
C ALA A 56 11.61 35.68 1.02
N LEU A 57 10.71 36.60 1.39
CA LEU A 57 10.44 36.91 2.80
C LEU A 57 9.83 35.69 3.53
N MET A 58 8.89 34.98 2.92
CA MET A 58 8.30 33.74 3.49
C MET A 58 9.41 32.69 3.78
N LYS A 59 10.32 32.43 2.84
CA LYS A 59 11.43 31.52 3.03
C LYS A 59 12.37 31.96 4.18
N ASN A 60 12.71 33.25 4.21
CA ASN A 60 13.55 33.80 5.26
C ASN A 60 12.93 33.63 6.65
N LEU A 61 11.64 33.99 6.79
CA LEU A 61 10.92 33.87 8.06
C LEU A 61 10.74 32.40 8.47
N ARG A 62 10.46 31.50 7.51
CA ARG A 62 10.39 30.08 7.74
C ARG A 62 11.72 29.52 8.31
N ASN A 63 12.84 29.94 7.76
CA ASN A 63 14.17 29.48 8.17
C ASN A 63 14.64 30.10 9.48
N ALA A 64 14.11 31.30 9.85
CA ALA A 64 14.45 31.98 11.10
C ALA A 64 13.86 31.33 12.37
N GLY A 65 13.04 30.29 12.25
CA GLY A 65 12.54 29.50 13.37
C GLY A 65 11.03 29.69 13.64
N THR A 66 10.54 28.95 14.64
CA THR A 66 9.10 28.83 14.93
C THR A 66 8.43 30.17 15.29
N ASP A 67 9.16 31.10 15.95
CA ASP A 67 8.61 32.39 16.32
C ASP A 67 8.39 33.32 15.13
N HIS A 68 9.14 33.14 14.05
CA HIS A 68 9.09 33.97 12.85
C HIS A 68 8.13 33.41 11.78
N ARG A 69 7.91 32.09 11.75
CA ARG A 69 7.06 31.44 10.74
C ARG A 69 5.57 31.38 11.08
N LYS A 70 5.10 32.25 12.00
CA LYS A 70 3.68 32.29 12.44
C LYS A 70 2.69 32.51 11.29
N PHE A 71 3.09 33.16 10.20
CA PHE A 71 2.30 33.36 9.01
C PHE A 71 1.81 32.02 8.40
N MET A 72 2.60 30.93 8.54
CA MET A 72 2.23 29.60 8.06
C MET A 72 0.96 29.05 8.74
N ARG A 73 0.57 29.57 9.90
CA ARG A 73 -0.67 29.21 10.60
C ARG A 73 -1.91 29.80 9.92
N MET A 74 -1.72 30.80 9.05
CA MET A 74 -2.79 31.45 8.29
C MET A 74 -3.01 30.80 6.93
N ILE A 75 -2.09 29.95 6.47
CA ILE A 75 -2.22 29.16 5.25
C ILE A 75 -2.93 27.87 5.62
N THR A 76 -4.19 27.77 5.27
CA THR A 76 -5.08 26.67 5.67
C THR A 76 -5.25 25.68 4.52
N VAL A 77 -5.20 24.41 4.84
CA VAL A 77 -5.43 23.30 3.92
C VAL A 77 -6.66 22.53 4.36
N TYR A 78 -7.60 22.34 3.46
CA TYR A 78 -8.70 21.40 3.60
C TYR A 78 -8.42 20.18 2.75
N ALA A 79 -8.75 18.99 3.23
CA ALA A 79 -8.64 17.76 2.46
C ALA A 79 -9.60 16.68 2.99
N ASP A 80 -10.03 15.80 2.10
CA ASP A 80 -10.70 14.57 2.46
C ASP A 80 -9.66 13.45 2.54
N ILE A 81 -9.51 12.83 3.70
CA ILE A 81 -8.57 11.73 3.91
C ILE A 81 -9.33 10.47 4.27
N ILE A 82 -9.06 9.38 3.56
CA ILE A 82 -9.54 8.03 3.84
C ILE A 82 -8.37 7.23 4.35
N GLY A 83 -8.46 6.70 5.56
CA GLY A 83 -7.38 5.95 6.17
C GLY A 83 -7.85 5.03 7.30
N PRO A 84 -7.01 4.05 7.68
CA PRO A 84 -7.35 3.08 8.71
C PRO A 84 -7.40 3.72 10.10
N MET A 85 -8.23 3.16 10.96
CA MET A 85 -8.43 3.68 12.32
C MET A 85 -7.14 3.67 13.16
N TYR A 86 -6.23 2.72 12.93
CA TYR A 86 -4.94 2.70 13.63
C TYR A 86 -4.08 3.94 13.26
N TRP A 87 -4.11 4.39 12.00
CA TRP A 87 -3.42 5.60 11.58
C TRP A 87 -4.10 6.85 12.13
N TRP A 88 -5.45 6.90 12.10
CA TRP A 88 -6.21 8.01 12.67
C TRP A 88 -5.93 8.20 14.17
N SER A 89 -5.70 7.13 14.92
CA SER A 89 -5.35 7.21 16.33
C SER A 89 -4.04 7.98 16.57
N GLU A 90 -3.06 7.84 15.66
CA GLU A 90 -1.83 8.63 15.71
C GLU A 90 -2.05 10.06 15.19
N TYR A 91 -2.82 10.22 14.10
CA TYR A 91 -3.16 11.54 13.56
C TYR A 91 -3.87 12.42 14.60
N ASP A 92 -4.77 11.87 15.38
CA ASP A 92 -5.53 12.57 16.43
C ASP A 92 -4.65 13.13 17.55
N THR A 93 -3.34 12.84 17.58
CA THR A 93 -2.38 13.48 18.49
C THR A 93 -2.03 14.91 18.05
N TYR A 94 -2.23 15.26 16.78
CA TYR A 94 -2.02 16.61 16.24
C TYR A 94 -3.26 17.49 16.44
N LYS A 95 -3.57 17.84 17.71
CA LYS A 95 -4.82 18.54 18.07
C LYS A 95 -4.78 20.04 17.87
N VAL A 96 -3.60 20.64 17.89
CA VAL A 96 -3.45 22.10 17.83
C VAL A 96 -3.38 22.55 16.37
N GLY A 97 -4.36 23.37 15.95
CA GLY A 97 -4.44 23.88 14.58
C GLY A 97 -4.96 22.85 13.57
N THR A 98 -5.65 21.83 14.05
CA THR A 98 -6.34 20.84 13.20
C THR A 98 -7.80 20.72 13.61
N VAL A 99 -8.65 20.51 12.61
CA VAL A 99 -10.06 20.13 12.81
C VAL A 99 -10.33 18.93 11.92
N ALA A 100 -11.05 17.93 12.43
CA ALA A 100 -11.46 16.78 11.64
C ALA A 100 -12.93 16.47 11.87
N ASN A 101 -13.67 16.29 10.78
CA ASN A 101 -15.05 15.83 10.81
C ASN A 101 -15.13 14.47 10.10
N SER A 102 -15.54 13.44 10.83
CA SER A 102 -15.53 12.06 10.35
C SER A 102 -16.91 11.57 9.94
N CYS A 103 -16.97 10.64 8.99
CA CYS A 103 -18.14 9.80 8.77
C CYS A 103 -18.54 9.11 10.06
N SER A 104 -19.84 9.19 10.40
CA SER A 104 -20.36 8.54 11.60
C SER A 104 -20.34 7.01 11.46
N LYS A 105 -19.53 6.35 12.28
CA LYS A 105 -19.59 4.89 12.45
C LYS A 105 -20.93 4.45 13.02
N MET A 106 -21.59 5.31 13.82
CA MET A 106 -22.82 4.97 14.52
C MET A 106 -24.05 4.92 13.61
N HIS A 107 -24.10 5.76 12.56
CA HIS A 107 -25.31 5.96 11.77
C HIS A 107 -25.22 5.40 10.34
N LYS A 108 -24.03 5.27 9.78
CA LYS A 108 -23.85 4.92 8.35
C LYS A 108 -23.07 3.62 8.08
N MET A 109 -22.37 3.08 9.11
CA MET A 109 -21.55 1.88 8.94
C MET A 109 -22.35 0.67 8.44
N LEU A 110 -23.61 0.52 8.88
CA LEU A 110 -24.48 -0.60 8.50
C LEU A 110 -25.35 -0.32 7.27
N ALA A 111 -25.19 0.83 6.62
CA ALA A 111 -26.00 1.21 5.46
C ALA A 111 -25.74 0.33 4.22
N LYS A 112 -24.54 -0.21 4.08
CA LYS A 112 -24.16 -1.18 3.05
C LYS A 112 -23.47 -2.40 3.67
N PRO A 113 -23.35 -3.54 2.95
CA PRO A 113 -22.47 -4.63 3.36
C PRO A 113 -21.03 -4.15 3.49
N PHE A 114 -20.27 -4.79 4.39
CA PHE A 114 -18.83 -4.61 4.46
C PHE A 114 -18.14 -5.27 3.27
N GLU A 115 -17.23 -4.56 2.65
CA GLU A 115 -16.39 -5.03 1.55
C GLU A 115 -14.93 -5.07 1.99
N MET A 116 -14.10 -5.86 1.32
CA MET A 116 -12.67 -5.95 1.65
C MET A 116 -11.96 -4.59 1.54
N ASN A 117 -12.41 -3.74 0.60
CA ASN A 117 -11.87 -2.39 0.40
C ASN A 117 -12.26 -1.38 1.50
N ASP A 118 -13.22 -1.73 2.35
CA ASP A 118 -13.51 -0.92 3.54
C ASP A 118 -12.40 -1.06 4.62
N PHE A 119 -11.37 -1.90 4.37
CA PHE A 119 -10.31 -2.20 5.30
C PHE A 119 -8.94 -2.07 4.64
N SER A 120 -7.94 -1.60 5.37
CA SER A 120 -6.52 -1.62 4.95
C SER A 120 -5.89 -2.98 5.24
N PHE A 121 -6.17 -3.95 4.38
CA PHE A 121 -5.60 -5.31 4.41
C PHE A 121 -4.51 -5.52 3.37
N ASP A 122 -4.16 -4.49 2.62
CA ASP A 122 -3.21 -4.50 1.50
C ASP A 122 -1.79 -4.99 1.86
N LYS A 123 -1.42 -4.90 3.14
CA LYS A 123 -0.14 -5.39 3.65
C LYS A 123 -0.19 -6.83 4.18
N LEU A 124 -1.37 -7.45 4.22
CA LEU A 124 -1.47 -8.82 4.71
C LEU A 124 -0.93 -9.81 3.67
N PRO A 125 -0.15 -10.82 4.08
CA PRO A 125 0.26 -11.89 3.19
C PRO A 125 -0.95 -12.57 2.53
N GLY A 126 -0.91 -12.68 1.20
CA GLY A 126 -1.98 -13.28 0.40
C GLY A 126 -3.13 -12.34 0.05
N TYR A 127 -3.01 -11.02 0.33
CA TYR A 127 -4.02 -10.04 -0.09
C TYR A 127 -4.28 -10.15 -1.59
N LYS A 128 -5.56 -10.15 -1.93
CA LYS A 128 -6.07 -10.10 -3.31
C LYS A 128 -7.23 -9.12 -3.35
N ASN A 129 -7.37 -8.41 -4.47
CA ASN A 129 -8.54 -7.56 -4.67
C ASN A 129 -9.84 -8.37 -4.81
N GLU A 130 -10.97 -7.67 -4.93
CA GLU A 130 -12.31 -8.26 -5.07
C GLU A 130 -12.46 -9.23 -6.25
N VAL A 131 -11.64 -9.09 -7.30
CA VAL A 131 -11.59 -9.99 -8.47
C VAL A 131 -10.55 -11.11 -8.29
N GLY A 132 -9.97 -11.27 -7.10
CA GLY A 132 -8.98 -12.32 -6.81
C GLY A 132 -7.59 -12.06 -7.39
N GLN A 133 -7.30 -10.85 -7.83
CA GLN A 133 -6.00 -10.45 -8.38
C GLN A 133 -5.20 -9.69 -7.32
N TYR A 134 -3.91 -9.97 -7.25
CA TYR A 134 -2.96 -9.08 -6.58
C TYR A 134 -2.80 -7.84 -7.47
N ILE A 135 -3.20 -6.69 -6.97
CA ILE A 135 -2.92 -5.42 -7.63
C ILE A 135 -1.76 -4.78 -6.88
N PRO A 136 -0.55 -4.74 -7.45
CA PRO A 136 0.39 -3.70 -7.11
C PRO A 136 -0.26 -2.36 -7.44
N ASP A 137 -0.01 -1.37 -6.62
CA ASP A 137 -0.48 0.00 -6.82
C ASP A 137 0.31 0.60 -8.00
N PHE A 138 -0.16 0.34 -9.23
CA PHE A 138 0.49 0.82 -10.45
C PHE A 138 -0.29 2.00 -11.02
N ASP A 139 0.45 3.05 -11.29
CA ASP A 139 -0.02 4.15 -12.13
C ASP A 139 -0.08 3.66 -13.59
N TYR A 140 -1.23 3.08 -13.96
CA TYR A 140 -1.43 2.53 -15.30
C TYR A 140 -1.45 3.59 -16.40
N ASP A 141 -1.61 4.86 -16.08
CA ASP A 141 -1.56 5.95 -17.06
C ASP A 141 -0.13 6.20 -17.54
N LYS A 142 0.87 5.79 -16.76
CA LYS A 142 2.29 5.84 -17.09
C LYS A 142 2.85 4.52 -17.64
N GLU A 143 2.01 3.54 -17.98
CA GLU A 143 2.49 2.27 -18.52
C GLU A 143 3.15 2.43 -19.89
N ILE A 144 4.37 1.90 -20.00
CA ILE A 144 5.15 1.91 -21.24
C ILE A 144 4.90 0.60 -21.98
N TRP A 145 4.54 0.69 -23.28
CA TRP A 145 4.21 -0.44 -24.12
C TRP A 145 5.30 -0.73 -25.14
N LYS A 146 5.56 -2.02 -25.37
CA LYS A 146 6.45 -2.51 -26.45
C LYS A 146 5.79 -3.63 -27.23
N GLU A 147 5.95 -3.64 -28.53
CA GLU A 147 5.42 -4.69 -29.40
C GLU A 147 6.10 -6.04 -29.15
N ILE A 148 5.31 -7.12 -29.12
CA ILE A 148 5.79 -8.50 -29.00
C ILE A 148 6.08 -9.05 -30.41
N GLY A 149 7.31 -8.89 -30.87
CA GLY A 149 7.70 -9.28 -32.22
C GLY A 149 6.83 -8.58 -33.28
N GLN A 150 6.49 -9.28 -34.38
CA GLN A 150 5.58 -8.78 -35.41
C GLN A 150 4.18 -9.42 -35.23
N THR A 151 3.64 -9.36 -34.03
CA THR A 151 2.38 -10.05 -33.70
C THR A 151 1.18 -9.14 -33.68
N GLY A 152 1.36 -7.83 -33.59
CA GLY A 152 0.31 -6.84 -33.33
C GLY A 152 -0.12 -6.78 -31.86
N TYR A 153 0.52 -7.55 -30.98
CA TYR A 153 0.31 -7.50 -29.54
C TYR A 153 1.42 -6.70 -28.86
N GLU A 154 1.07 -5.96 -27.81
CA GLU A 154 2.02 -5.17 -27.04
C GLU A 154 2.05 -5.64 -25.59
N ILE A 155 3.22 -5.63 -24.96
CA ILE A 155 3.47 -5.91 -23.55
C ILE A 155 3.76 -4.61 -22.80
N GLY A 156 3.07 -4.38 -21.70
CA GLY A 156 3.31 -3.26 -20.81
C GLY A 156 4.37 -3.56 -19.76
N ASN A 157 5.13 -2.55 -19.36
CA ASN A 157 6.12 -2.68 -18.28
C ASN A 157 5.50 -2.99 -16.90
N LEU A 158 4.18 -2.86 -16.76
CA LEU A 158 3.41 -3.19 -15.56
C LEU A 158 2.78 -4.59 -15.60
N GLY A 159 3.05 -5.38 -16.63
CA GLY A 159 2.61 -6.77 -16.73
C GLY A 159 1.28 -6.99 -17.42
N ARG A 160 0.77 -5.99 -18.16
CA ARG A 160 -0.44 -6.15 -19.01
C ARG A 160 -0.07 -6.44 -20.45
N ILE A 161 -0.96 -7.09 -21.18
CA ILE A 161 -0.85 -7.31 -22.63
C ILE A 161 -2.07 -6.71 -23.30
N ARG A 162 -1.87 -6.06 -24.45
CA ARG A 162 -2.97 -5.50 -25.26
C ARG A 162 -2.83 -5.87 -26.75
N HIS A 163 -3.95 -5.84 -27.43
CA HIS A 163 -4.05 -5.89 -28.89
C HIS A 163 -4.93 -4.74 -29.37
N GLY A 164 -4.35 -3.74 -30.00
CA GLY A 164 -4.99 -2.44 -30.16
C GLY A 164 -5.33 -1.83 -28.79
N ASP A 165 -6.56 -1.36 -28.62
CA ASP A 165 -7.02 -0.76 -27.36
C ASP A 165 -7.51 -1.80 -26.32
N ARG A 166 -7.58 -3.08 -26.71
CA ARG A 166 -8.11 -4.13 -25.84
C ARG A 166 -7.03 -4.74 -24.96
N ILE A 167 -7.16 -4.58 -23.65
CA ILE A 167 -6.35 -5.32 -22.66
C ILE A 167 -6.81 -6.78 -22.61
N LEU A 168 -5.87 -7.71 -22.68
CA LEU A 168 -6.15 -9.14 -22.60
C LEU A 168 -6.20 -9.60 -21.14
N ALA A 169 -7.18 -10.47 -20.84
CA ALA A 169 -7.23 -11.13 -19.56
C ALA A 169 -6.13 -12.18 -19.46
N GLY A 170 -5.37 -12.17 -18.35
CA GLY A 170 -4.46 -13.25 -18.01
C GLY A 170 -5.22 -14.43 -17.39
N SER A 171 -4.75 -15.64 -17.63
CA SER A 171 -5.22 -16.86 -16.96
C SER A 171 -4.24 -17.30 -15.91
N HIS A 172 -4.75 -17.76 -14.76
CA HIS A 172 -3.92 -18.29 -13.68
C HIS A 172 -3.59 -19.76 -13.96
N HIS A 173 -2.31 -20.08 -13.94
CA HIS A 173 -1.86 -21.46 -14.01
C HIS A 173 -1.77 -22.07 -12.59
N SER A 174 -1.84 -23.40 -12.50
CA SER A 174 -1.82 -24.14 -11.21
C SER A 174 -0.56 -23.91 -10.38
N ASP A 175 0.55 -23.48 -10.99
CA ASP A 175 1.80 -23.13 -10.32
C ASP A 175 1.86 -21.66 -9.84
N GLY A 176 0.78 -20.87 -10.05
CA GLY A 176 0.62 -19.52 -9.58
C GLY A 176 1.11 -18.42 -10.54
N TYR A 177 1.63 -18.76 -11.71
CA TYR A 177 2.00 -17.79 -12.73
C TYR A 177 0.80 -17.33 -13.57
N ILE A 178 0.90 -16.14 -14.14
CA ILE A 178 -0.10 -15.60 -15.07
C ILE A 178 0.37 -15.85 -16.50
N PHE A 179 -0.52 -16.45 -17.30
CA PHE A 179 -0.33 -16.69 -18.72
C PHE A 179 -1.39 -15.94 -19.54
N THR A 180 -1.07 -15.67 -20.79
CA THR A 180 -2.05 -15.24 -21.79
C THR A 180 -1.87 -16.05 -23.06
N THR A 181 -2.88 -16.03 -23.92
CA THR A 181 -2.81 -16.75 -25.22
C THR A 181 -2.64 -15.76 -26.35
N ILE A 182 -1.55 -15.87 -27.11
CA ILE A 182 -1.29 -15.08 -28.31
C ILE A 182 -1.14 -16.03 -29.50
N LYS A 183 -1.98 -15.87 -30.50
CA LYS A 183 -2.00 -16.70 -31.72
C LYS A 183 -2.05 -18.22 -31.45
N GLY A 184 -2.69 -18.62 -30.35
CA GLY A 184 -2.83 -20.04 -29.95
C GLY A 184 -1.76 -20.53 -28.96
N ASP A 185 -0.67 -19.79 -28.76
CA ASP A 185 0.39 -20.17 -27.82
C ASP A 185 0.14 -19.57 -26.43
N GLN A 186 0.31 -20.38 -25.40
CA GLN A 186 0.29 -19.91 -24.01
C GLN A 186 1.61 -19.28 -23.64
N ILE A 187 1.56 -18.04 -23.20
CA ILE A 187 2.73 -17.19 -22.94
C ILE A 187 2.76 -16.77 -21.48
N PRO A 188 3.85 -17.07 -20.73
CA PRO A 188 4.03 -16.56 -19.37
C PRO A 188 4.35 -15.07 -19.38
N ILE A 189 3.48 -14.27 -18.80
CA ILE A 189 3.55 -12.79 -18.88
C ILE A 189 4.88 -12.25 -18.34
N HIS A 190 5.34 -12.73 -17.16
CA HIS A 190 6.57 -12.27 -16.51
C HIS A 190 7.82 -12.42 -17.40
N VAL A 191 7.89 -13.51 -18.18
CA VAL A 191 9.04 -13.74 -19.09
C VAL A 191 9.05 -12.73 -20.23
N PHE A 192 7.88 -12.38 -20.76
CA PHE A 192 7.78 -11.40 -21.84
C PHE A 192 8.04 -9.97 -21.35
N VAL A 193 7.57 -9.62 -20.15
CA VAL A 193 7.93 -8.34 -19.53
C VAL A 193 9.44 -8.26 -19.30
N ALA A 194 10.04 -9.31 -18.73
CA ALA A 194 11.48 -9.33 -18.50
C ALA A 194 12.27 -9.20 -19.80
N LYS A 195 11.89 -9.93 -20.86
CA LYS A 195 12.52 -9.81 -22.18
C LYS A 195 12.42 -8.42 -22.78
N ALA A 196 11.31 -7.73 -22.56
CA ALA A 196 11.05 -6.41 -23.14
C ALA A 196 11.71 -5.27 -22.35
N PHE A 197 11.78 -5.36 -21.03
CA PHE A 197 12.08 -4.22 -20.17
C PHE A 197 13.25 -4.43 -19.19
N VAL A 198 13.64 -5.67 -18.89
CA VAL A 198 14.71 -5.95 -17.92
C VAL A 198 16.00 -6.31 -18.65
N PRO A 199 17.09 -5.53 -18.50
CA PRO A 199 18.37 -5.83 -19.15
C PRO A 199 18.92 -7.21 -18.70
N ASN A 200 19.41 -8.00 -19.65
CA ASN A 200 20.06 -9.28 -19.41
C ASN A 200 21.44 -9.37 -20.10
N PRO A 201 22.43 -8.56 -19.69
CA PRO A 201 23.74 -8.52 -20.34
C PRO A 201 24.53 -9.82 -20.20
N ASN A 202 24.22 -10.61 -19.16
CA ASN A 202 24.93 -11.86 -18.85
C ASN A 202 24.20 -13.11 -19.39
N GLY A 203 23.09 -12.95 -20.12
CA GLY A 203 22.31 -14.06 -20.68
C GLY A 203 21.78 -15.04 -19.64
N LEU A 204 21.38 -14.58 -18.46
CA LEU A 204 20.88 -15.42 -17.37
C LEU A 204 19.56 -16.09 -17.78
N PRO A 205 19.33 -17.37 -17.39
CA PRO A 205 18.27 -18.21 -17.97
C PRO A 205 16.89 -18.03 -17.34
N GLU A 206 16.80 -17.62 -16.08
CA GLU A 206 15.53 -17.62 -15.34
C GLU A 206 15.11 -16.19 -14.93
N VAL A 207 13.79 -15.98 -14.88
CA VAL A 207 13.20 -14.72 -14.38
C VAL A 207 12.68 -14.97 -12.97
N ASN A 208 13.13 -14.15 -12.02
CA ASN A 208 12.71 -14.14 -10.63
C ASN A 208 11.81 -12.94 -10.32
N HIS A 209 10.81 -13.14 -9.47
CA HIS A 209 10.02 -12.08 -8.86
C HIS A 209 10.69 -11.66 -7.54
N LYS A 210 11.22 -10.44 -7.46
CA LYS A 210 11.98 -9.95 -6.30
C LYS A 210 11.19 -10.01 -4.99
N ASP A 211 9.88 -9.75 -5.06
CA ASP A 211 8.94 -9.85 -3.94
C ASP A 211 8.42 -11.26 -3.66
N GLY A 212 8.83 -12.24 -4.47
CA GLY A 212 8.34 -13.63 -4.40
C GLY A 212 6.91 -13.84 -4.89
N ASN A 213 6.24 -12.80 -5.36
CA ASN A 213 4.86 -12.85 -5.81
C ASN A 213 4.78 -13.04 -7.33
N LYS A 214 4.38 -14.24 -7.75
CA LYS A 214 4.28 -14.65 -9.17
C LYS A 214 3.23 -13.87 -9.97
N MET A 215 2.40 -13.10 -9.30
CA MET A 215 1.37 -12.29 -9.92
C MET A 215 1.83 -10.85 -10.21
N ASN A 216 2.87 -10.38 -9.53
CA ASN A 216 3.44 -9.06 -9.74
C ASN A 216 4.45 -9.08 -10.90
N ASN A 217 3.92 -8.98 -12.12
CA ASN A 217 4.70 -9.06 -13.35
C ASN A 217 5.28 -7.71 -13.80
N SER A 218 5.33 -6.69 -12.93
CA SER A 218 5.97 -5.42 -13.23
C SER A 218 7.47 -5.59 -13.49
N ALA A 219 7.99 -4.89 -14.51
CA ALA A 219 9.41 -4.90 -14.85
C ALA A 219 10.32 -4.50 -13.67
N ALA A 220 9.87 -3.59 -12.80
CA ALA A 220 10.59 -3.18 -11.61
C ALA A 220 10.75 -4.31 -10.58
N ASN A 221 9.80 -5.26 -10.56
CA ASN A 221 9.80 -6.43 -9.68
C ASN A 221 10.53 -7.64 -10.27
N LEU A 222 10.87 -7.63 -11.54
CA LEU A 222 11.50 -8.76 -12.22
C LEU A 222 13.02 -8.59 -12.29
N GLU A 223 13.73 -9.70 -12.26
CA GLU A 223 15.17 -9.78 -12.46
C GLU A 223 15.56 -11.08 -13.15
N TRP A 224 16.65 -11.03 -13.94
CA TRP A 224 17.25 -12.21 -14.50
C TRP A 224 18.21 -12.84 -13.51
N VAL A 225 18.14 -14.16 -13.34
CA VAL A 225 18.95 -14.90 -12.36
C VAL A 225 19.41 -16.26 -12.90
N THR A 226 20.41 -16.83 -12.27
CA THR A 226 20.74 -18.24 -12.43
C THR A 226 19.72 -19.11 -11.66
N ARG A 227 19.58 -20.37 -12.05
CA ARG A 227 18.75 -21.35 -11.33
C ARG A 227 19.12 -21.46 -9.85
N SER A 228 20.43 -21.39 -9.54
CA SER A 228 20.93 -21.48 -8.16
C SER A 228 20.48 -20.27 -7.32
N GLU A 229 20.55 -19.06 -7.89
CA GLU A 229 20.11 -17.82 -7.24
C GLU A 229 18.61 -17.81 -7.03
N ASN A 230 17.84 -18.23 -8.05
CA ASN A 230 16.39 -18.35 -7.96
C ASN A 230 15.95 -19.31 -6.84
N MET A 231 16.61 -20.48 -6.76
CA MET A 231 16.38 -21.45 -5.69
C MET A 231 16.75 -20.89 -4.31
N LYS A 232 17.86 -20.16 -4.17
CA LYS A 232 18.26 -19.52 -2.92
C LYS A 232 17.26 -18.41 -2.52
N HIS A 233 16.78 -17.65 -3.49
CA HIS A 233 15.75 -16.63 -3.26
C HIS A 233 14.44 -17.29 -2.81
N ALA A 234 13.94 -18.29 -3.54
CA ALA A 234 12.74 -19.03 -3.18
C ALA A 234 12.84 -19.68 -1.77
N ASN A 235 14.03 -20.17 -1.37
CA ASN A 235 14.27 -20.69 -0.03
C ASN A 235 14.21 -19.58 1.05
N ARG A 236 14.82 -18.42 0.81
CA ARG A 236 14.76 -17.28 1.74
C ARG A 236 13.35 -16.75 1.93
N MET A 237 12.58 -16.69 0.84
CA MET A 237 11.19 -16.23 0.83
C MET A 237 10.20 -17.30 1.27
N GLY A 238 10.67 -18.52 1.57
CA GLY A 238 9.80 -19.61 1.96
C GLY A 238 8.86 -20.14 0.87
N LEU A 239 9.14 -19.88 -0.41
CA LEU A 239 8.28 -20.20 -1.56
C LEU A 239 8.41 -21.64 -2.06
N GLN A 240 9.35 -22.41 -1.54
CA GLN A 240 9.49 -23.81 -1.93
C GLN A 240 8.28 -24.63 -1.48
N PRO A 241 7.75 -25.52 -2.36
CA PRO A 241 6.67 -26.41 -1.95
C PRO A 241 7.14 -27.26 -0.75
N LYS A 242 6.35 -27.23 0.27
CA LYS A 242 6.69 -27.71 1.60
C LYS A 242 5.60 -28.66 2.07
N GLY A 243 5.96 -29.67 2.84
CA GLY A 243 5.04 -30.66 3.35
C GLY A 243 4.98 -31.92 2.47
N LEU A 244 3.81 -32.53 2.38
CA LEU A 244 3.56 -33.84 1.75
C LEU A 244 4.01 -34.00 0.28
N SER A 245 4.37 -32.94 -0.43
CA SER A 245 4.83 -32.99 -1.83
C SER A 245 6.34 -33.16 -2.01
N THR A 246 7.14 -33.05 -0.95
CA THR A 246 8.59 -33.30 -0.99
C THR A 246 8.91 -34.72 -0.48
N TYR A 247 10.15 -35.21 -0.72
CA TYR A 247 10.60 -36.52 -0.25
C TYR A 247 10.44 -36.68 1.29
N THR A 248 10.43 -35.57 2.05
CA THR A 248 10.13 -35.50 3.48
C THR A 248 8.65 -35.32 3.79
N GLY A 249 7.80 -35.08 2.79
CA GLY A 249 6.34 -34.92 2.91
C GLY A 249 5.56 -36.20 3.20
N LYS A 250 6.27 -37.32 3.47
CA LYS A 250 5.64 -38.58 3.91
C LYS A 250 5.12 -38.55 5.35
N PHE A 251 5.41 -37.50 6.12
CA PHE A 251 5.07 -37.41 7.55
C PHE A 251 4.18 -36.25 7.86
N THR A 252 3.14 -36.51 8.65
CA THR A 252 2.33 -35.44 9.27
C THR A 252 3.14 -34.74 10.37
N ASP A 253 2.68 -33.58 10.82
CA ASP A 253 3.35 -32.84 11.89
C ASP A 253 3.37 -33.64 13.19
N GLU A 254 2.31 -34.40 13.49
CA GLU A 254 2.23 -35.31 14.63
C GLU A 254 3.30 -36.40 14.55
N GLN A 255 3.47 -37.02 13.38
CA GLN A 255 4.50 -38.03 13.15
C GLN A 255 5.90 -37.45 13.27
N ARG A 256 6.12 -36.21 12.86
CA ARG A 256 7.42 -35.51 13.03
C ARG A 256 7.74 -35.29 14.49
N GLU A 257 6.75 -34.82 15.27
CA GLU A 257 6.94 -34.64 16.71
C GLU A 257 7.16 -35.99 17.42
N GLU A 258 6.53 -37.05 16.96
CA GLU A 258 6.78 -38.40 17.46
C GLU A 258 8.22 -38.88 17.17
N ILE A 259 8.71 -38.65 15.95
CA ILE A 259 10.12 -38.89 15.57
C ILE A 259 11.08 -38.14 16.47
N LYS A 260 10.81 -36.85 16.76
CA LYS A 260 11.63 -36.07 17.69
C LYS A 260 11.59 -36.62 19.12
N LYS A 261 10.42 -37.02 19.59
CA LYS A 261 10.28 -37.66 20.91
C LYS A 261 11.07 -38.98 20.99
N LEU A 262 11.01 -39.84 19.97
CA LEU A 262 11.77 -41.07 19.90
C LEU A 262 13.29 -40.81 19.93
N TRP A 263 13.75 -39.79 19.22
CA TRP A 263 15.16 -39.39 19.22
C TRP A 263 15.57 -38.81 20.58
N ASN A 264 14.81 -37.93 21.17
CA ASN A 264 15.12 -37.28 22.45
C ASN A 264 15.10 -38.23 23.64
N ASN A 265 14.38 -39.36 23.54
CA ASN A 265 14.41 -40.43 24.54
C ASN A 265 15.73 -41.20 24.59
N GLY A 266 16.64 -40.97 23.63
CA GLY A 266 17.97 -41.59 23.59
C GLY A 266 18.02 -43.11 23.38
N LYS A 267 16.84 -43.74 23.16
CA LYS A 267 16.77 -45.22 22.99
C LYS A 267 17.04 -45.69 21.56
N TYR A 268 16.88 -44.81 20.58
CA TYR A 268 16.96 -45.16 19.15
C TYR A 268 17.94 -44.26 18.42
N SER A 269 18.78 -44.91 17.61
CA SER A 269 19.63 -44.17 16.66
C SER A 269 18.82 -43.67 15.47
N ARG A 270 19.30 -42.65 14.75
CA ARG A 270 18.65 -42.13 13.52
C ARG A 270 18.40 -43.21 12.49
N ARG A 271 19.26 -44.24 12.41
CA ARG A 271 19.11 -45.40 11.50
C ARG A 271 17.98 -46.30 11.93
N GLU A 272 17.81 -46.53 13.22
CA GLU A 272 16.70 -47.33 13.75
C GLU A 272 15.37 -46.65 13.57
N ILE A 273 15.28 -45.33 13.82
CA ILE A 273 14.08 -44.55 13.56
C ILE A 273 13.76 -44.60 12.05
N ALA A 274 14.75 -44.45 11.17
CA ALA A 274 14.55 -44.58 9.73
C ALA A 274 13.97 -45.94 9.33
N LYS A 275 14.39 -46.99 9.98
CA LYS A 275 13.89 -48.35 9.78
C LYS A 275 12.44 -48.51 10.25
N ILE A 276 12.08 -47.92 11.43
CA ILE A 276 10.71 -47.94 11.98
C ILE A 276 9.74 -47.31 10.99
N TYR A 277 10.10 -46.17 10.41
CA TYR A 277 9.25 -45.43 9.50
C TYR A 277 9.42 -45.76 8.02
N GLY A 278 10.29 -46.71 7.65
CA GLY A 278 10.49 -47.12 6.26
C GLY A 278 11.08 -46.06 5.34
N VAL A 279 11.96 -45.21 5.87
CA VAL A 279 12.54 -44.05 5.15
C VAL A 279 14.07 -44.07 5.19
N SER A 280 14.70 -43.20 4.43
CA SER A 280 16.13 -43.00 4.47
C SER A 280 16.60 -42.33 5.76
N HIS A 281 17.78 -42.66 6.23
CA HIS A 281 18.47 -41.98 7.34
C HIS A 281 18.55 -40.46 7.14
N THR A 282 18.74 -40.02 5.89
CA THR A 282 18.79 -38.60 5.54
C THR A 282 17.45 -37.92 5.83
N CYS A 283 16.34 -38.58 5.57
CA CYS A 283 14.99 -38.05 5.85
C CYS A 283 14.78 -37.77 7.35
N ILE A 284 15.20 -38.72 8.21
CA ILE A 284 15.15 -38.53 9.68
C ILE A 284 16.10 -37.43 10.12
N ASN A 285 17.29 -37.35 9.56
CA ASN A 285 18.23 -36.28 9.87
C ASN A 285 17.68 -34.89 9.51
N ASP A 286 17.02 -34.78 8.38
CA ASP A 286 16.37 -33.53 7.93
C ASP A 286 15.19 -33.12 8.85
N ILE A 287 14.42 -34.11 9.34
CA ILE A 287 13.35 -33.86 10.32
C ILE A 287 13.91 -33.35 11.67
N LEU A 288 14.94 -34.01 12.17
CA LEU A 288 15.56 -33.68 13.46
C LEU A 288 16.29 -32.35 13.45
N ASN A 289 16.85 -31.93 12.32
CA ASN A 289 17.54 -30.65 12.17
C ASN A 289 16.61 -29.50 11.80
N ASP A 290 15.30 -29.72 11.80
CA ASP A 290 14.30 -28.74 11.35
C ASP A 290 14.64 -28.09 9.98
N LYS A 291 15.45 -28.77 9.15
CA LYS A 291 15.96 -28.26 7.88
C LYS A 291 14.84 -27.89 6.89
N TYR A 292 13.65 -28.39 7.18
CA TYR A 292 12.42 -28.18 6.45
C TYR A 292 11.27 -27.79 7.40
N ARG A 293 11.57 -27.00 8.44
CA ARG A 293 10.52 -26.40 9.26
C ARG A 293 9.80 -25.36 8.41
N TYR A 294 8.65 -25.76 8.00
CA TYR A 294 7.75 -24.96 7.21
C TYR A 294 6.93 -24.07 8.13
N ALA A 295 7.23 -22.78 8.15
CA ALA A 295 6.15 -21.85 8.29
C ALA A 295 5.22 -22.13 7.08
N THR A 296 4.11 -22.81 7.27
CA THR A 296 2.92 -22.56 6.47
C THR A 296 2.84 -21.05 6.43
N GLN A 297 3.08 -20.43 5.26
CA GLN A 297 2.58 -19.07 5.07
C GLN A 297 1.08 -19.21 5.22
N VAL A 298 0.62 -18.98 6.42
CA VAL A 298 -0.81 -18.80 6.67
C VAL A 298 -1.17 -17.66 5.74
N ASN A 299 -2.02 -17.94 4.78
CA ASN A 299 -2.60 -16.88 3.97
C ASN A 299 -3.50 -16.09 4.91
N ILE A 300 -2.91 -15.17 5.68
CA ILE A 300 -3.59 -14.39 6.73
C ILE A 300 -4.78 -13.66 6.13
N PHE A 301 -4.69 -13.26 4.86
CA PHE A 301 -5.79 -12.62 4.19
C PHE A 301 -7.02 -13.55 4.08
N GLU A 302 -6.86 -14.77 3.57
CA GLU A 302 -7.97 -15.72 3.39
C GLU A 302 -8.40 -16.40 4.71
N THR A 303 -7.46 -16.64 5.62
CA THR A 303 -7.75 -17.39 6.85
C THR A 303 -8.17 -16.52 8.02
N VAL A 304 -7.88 -15.21 7.98
CA VAL A 304 -8.19 -14.28 9.08
C VAL A 304 -9.00 -13.09 8.58
N ALA A 305 -8.50 -12.33 7.60
CA ALA A 305 -9.14 -11.07 7.19
C ALA A 305 -10.51 -11.30 6.54
N ARG A 306 -10.62 -12.24 5.60
CA ARG A 306 -11.90 -12.58 4.95
C ARG A 306 -12.96 -13.06 5.95
N PRO A 307 -12.69 -14.03 6.85
CA PRO A 307 -13.65 -14.44 7.86
C PRO A 307 -14.10 -13.31 8.79
N ILE A 308 -13.25 -12.31 9.08
CA ILE A 308 -13.68 -11.13 9.86
C ILE A 308 -14.74 -10.35 9.10
N VAL A 309 -14.53 -10.07 7.80
CA VAL A 309 -15.50 -9.34 6.98
C VAL A 309 -16.81 -10.13 6.83
N ASP A 310 -16.72 -11.44 6.63
CA ASP A 310 -17.89 -12.33 6.54
C ASP A 310 -18.68 -12.32 7.84
N THR A 311 -18.01 -12.42 8.99
CA THR A 311 -18.66 -12.35 10.32
C THR A 311 -19.33 -10.99 10.57
N LEU A 312 -18.70 -9.89 10.15
CA LEU A 312 -19.29 -8.55 10.26
C LEU A 312 -20.53 -8.43 9.38
N ASN A 313 -20.56 -9.05 8.21
CA ASN A 313 -21.72 -9.08 7.32
C ASN A 313 -22.84 -9.95 7.89
N GLU A 314 -22.55 -11.10 8.46
CA GLU A 314 -23.54 -11.95 9.15
C GLU A 314 -24.20 -11.21 10.33
N LEU A 315 -23.41 -10.51 11.13
CA LEU A 315 -23.93 -9.67 12.21
C LEU A 315 -24.76 -8.50 11.70
N ARG A 316 -24.33 -7.84 10.61
CA ARG A 316 -25.10 -6.78 9.95
C ARG A 316 -26.45 -7.30 9.48
N ASP A 317 -26.49 -8.44 8.81
CA ASP A 317 -27.72 -9.03 8.29
C ASP A 317 -28.66 -9.45 9.44
N SER A 318 -28.09 -9.91 10.56
CA SER A 318 -28.83 -10.19 11.79
C SER A 318 -29.40 -8.90 12.39
N TYR A 319 -28.62 -7.81 12.41
CA TYR A 319 -29.09 -6.51 12.88
C TYR A 319 -30.27 -5.97 12.03
N ILE A 320 -30.21 -6.14 10.71
CA ILE A 320 -31.27 -5.67 9.79
C ILE A 320 -32.56 -6.47 10.02
N ARG A 321 -32.46 -7.77 10.25
CA ARG A 321 -33.62 -8.68 10.44
C ARG A 321 -34.22 -8.65 11.85
N GLU A 322 -33.47 -8.17 12.84
CA GLU A 322 -33.95 -8.16 14.25
C GLU A 322 -34.95 -7.02 14.48
N ASN A 323 -36.08 -7.34 15.10
CA ASN A 323 -37.16 -6.40 15.45
C ASN A 323 -37.15 -5.99 16.94
N ASP A 324 -36.51 -6.76 17.81
CA ASP A 324 -36.34 -6.40 19.21
C ASP A 324 -35.23 -5.41 19.41
N GLU A 325 -35.55 -4.20 19.84
CA GLU A 325 -34.59 -3.09 19.94
C GLU A 325 -33.43 -3.40 20.94
N ASN A 326 -33.65 -4.21 21.96
CA ASN A 326 -32.58 -4.59 22.91
C ASN A 326 -31.60 -5.55 22.25
N LYS A 327 -32.11 -6.57 21.55
CA LYS A 327 -31.25 -7.51 20.78
C LYS A 327 -30.53 -6.82 19.65
N LYS A 328 -31.25 -5.97 18.95
CA LYS A 328 -30.64 -5.14 17.86
C LYS A 328 -29.48 -4.29 18.38
N LYS A 329 -29.65 -3.66 19.55
CA LYS A 329 -28.58 -2.91 20.23
C LYS A 329 -27.40 -3.81 20.62
N GLN A 330 -27.64 -5.04 21.07
CA GLN A 330 -26.59 -6.00 21.39
C GLN A 330 -25.78 -6.40 20.16
N ILE A 331 -26.46 -6.69 19.04
CA ILE A 331 -25.81 -7.00 17.77
C ILE A 331 -24.96 -5.80 17.28
N TRP A 332 -25.51 -4.59 17.39
CA TRP A 332 -24.79 -3.38 17.04
C TRP A 332 -23.50 -3.20 17.87
N TYR A 333 -23.56 -3.46 19.20
CA TYR A 333 -22.36 -3.46 20.04
C TYR A 333 -21.36 -4.53 19.62
N ALA A 334 -21.81 -5.73 19.27
CA ALA A 334 -20.93 -6.79 18.80
C ALA A 334 -20.17 -6.37 17.55
N ILE A 335 -20.83 -5.73 16.57
CA ILE A 335 -20.18 -5.20 15.36
C ILE A 335 -19.13 -4.14 15.74
N LEU A 336 -19.45 -3.18 16.60
CA LEU A 336 -18.51 -2.14 17.02
C LEU A 336 -17.26 -2.70 17.73
N GLN A 337 -17.43 -3.72 18.56
CA GLN A 337 -16.36 -4.34 19.32
C GLN A 337 -15.47 -5.24 18.46
N LEU A 338 -16.04 -5.86 17.42
CA LEU A 338 -15.31 -6.72 16.49
C LEU A 338 -14.70 -5.97 15.31
N LEU A 339 -15.09 -4.70 15.09
CA LEU A 339 -14.58 -3.89 13.98
C LEU A 339 -13.08 -3.69 14.12
N PRO A 340 -12.26 -4.22 13.18
CA PRO A 340 -10.81 -4.13 13.28
C PRO A 340 -10.33 -2.69 13.07
N THR A 341 -9.17 -2.36 13.63
CA THR A 341 -8.55 -1.03 13.48
C THR A 341 -8.07 -0.75 12.06
N SER A 342 -8.03 -1.77 11.19
CA SER A 342 -7.80 -1.64 9.75
C SER A 342 -8.99 -1.05 8.98
N TYR A 343 -10.18 -0.92 9.61
CA TYR A 343 -11.34 -0.28 8.98
C TYR A 343 -11.01 1.16 8.58
N ASN A 344 -11.25 1.49 7.30
CA ASN A 344 -10.98 2.79 6.72
C ASN A 344 -12.10 3.78 7.06
N GLN A 345 -11.72 4.94 7.57
CA GLN A 345 -12.64 6.03 7.87
C GLN A 345 -12.28 7.24 7.02
N LYS A 346 -13.28 7.79 6.34
CA LYS A 346 -13.15 9.08 5.66
C LYS A 346 -13.36 10.22 6.65
N ARG A 347 -12.45 11.20 6.63
CA ARG A 347 -12.58 12.45 7.39
C ARG A 347 -12.24 13.63 6.49
N THR A 348 -13.05 14.68 6.57
CA THR A 348 -12.66 15.99 6.07
C THR A 348 -11.85 16.68 7.15
N VAL A 349 -10.63 17.07 6.83
CA VAL A 349 -9.69 17.69 7.77
C VAL A 349 -9.37 19.12 7.36
N MET A 350 -9.10 19.96 8.35
CA MET A 350 -8.51 21.27 8.20
C MET A 350 -7.17 21.28 8.94
N LEU A 351 -6.15 21.71 8.26
CA LEU A 351 -4.78 21.84 8.75
C LEU A 351 -4.22 23.20 8.36
N ASN A 352 -3.06 23.54 8.87
CA ASN A 352 -2.31 24.69 8.35
C ASN A 352 -0.84 24.29 8.06
N TYR A 353 -0.12 25.11 7.32
CA TYR A 353 1.25 24.83 6.91
C TYR A 353 2.22 24.63 8.08
N GLU A 354 2.02 25.27 9.22
CA GLU A 354 2.84 25.05 10.43
C GLU A 354 2.64 23.65 10.99
N VAL A 355 1.40 23.15 11.03
CA VAL A 355 1.08 21.78 11.47
C VAL A 355 1.66 20.78 10.49
N LEU A 356 1.48 21.01 9.18
CA LEU A 356 2.03 20.15 8.14
C LEU A 356 3.57 20.07 8.22
N ALA A 357 4.26 21.19 8.50
CA ALA A 357 5.71 21.19 8.70
C ALA A 357 6.14 20.35 9.92
N ASN A 358 5.38 20.38 11.00
CA ASN A 358 5.65 19.56 12.17
C ASN A 358 5.38 18.07 11.90
N ILE A 359 4.30 17.75 11.18
CA ILE A 359 3.99 16.38 10.73
C ILE A 359 5.10 15.87 9.81
N TYR A 360 5.45 16.60 8.77
CA TYR A 360 6.47 16.22 7.80
C TYR A 360 7.80 15.91 8.49
N LYS A 361 8.27 16.81 9.36
CA LYS A 361 9.52 16.64 10.12
C LYS A 361 9.53 15.37 10.98
N SER A 362 8.40 15.04 11.62
CA SER A 362 8.30 13.92 12.56
C SER A 362 7.92 12.59 11.91
N ARG A 363 7.30 12.61 10.73
CA ARG A 363 6.69 11.43 10.13
C ARG A 363 7.30 10.98 8.79
N ARG A 364 8.16 11.78 8.16
CA ARG A 364 8.80 11.42 6.88
C ARG A 364 9.54 10.07 6.92
N ASN A 365 10.11 9.71 8.08
CA ASN A 365 10.83 8.45 8.29
C ASN A 365 10.08 7.51 9.25
N HIS A 366 8.76 7.61 9.30
CA HIS A 366 7.95 6.77 10.18
C HIS A 366 7.86 5.34 9.66
N LYS A 367 7.50 4.37 10.53
CA LYS A 367 7.38 2.94 10.16
C LYS A 367 6.12 2.63 9.34
N LEU A 368 5.06 3.43 9.49
CA LEU A 368 3.81 3.22 8.75
C LEU A 368 3.87 3.94 7.41
N ASP A 369 3.60 3.21 6.34
CA ASP A 369 3.61 3.71 4.96
C ASP A 369 2.55 4.80 4.73
N GLU A 370 1.47 4.80 5.51
CA GLU A 370 0.43 5.83 5.45
C GLU A 370 0.99 7.22 5.76
N TRP A 371 1.98 7.32 6.64
CA TRP A 371 2.68 8.58 6.90
C TRP A 371 3.56 9.00 5.73
N HIS A 372 4.17 8.04 5.01
CA HIS A 372 4.92 8.33 3.79
C HIS A 372 4.00 8.89 2.72
N THR A 373 2.84 8.25 2.49
CA THR A 373 1.82 8.74 1.55
C THR A 373 1.36 10.16 1.88
N LEU A 374 1.13 10.47 3.17
CA LEU A 374 0.79 11.84 3.58
C LEU A 374 1.95 12.80 3.34
N CYS A 375 3.19 12.40 3.61
CA CYS A 375 4.37 13.24 3.38
C CYS A 375 4.63 13.47 1.88
N ASP A 376 4.40 12.48 1.04
CA ASP A 376 4.51 12.61 -0.42
C ASP A 376 3.48 13.62 -0.94
N TRP A 377 2.22 13.50 -0.49
CA TRP A 377 1.20 14.50 -0.81
C TRP A 377 1.54 15.91 -0.29
N ILE A 378 2.16 16.05 0.89
CA ILE A 378 2.63 17.34 1.40
C ILE A 378 3.65 17.97 0.43
N GLU A 379 4.49 17.17 -0.21
CA GLU A 379 5.47 17.65 -1.20
C GLU A 379 4.81 18.17 -2.49
N GLU A 380 3.58 17.75 -2.79
CA GLU A 380 2.81 18.20 -3.96
C GLU A 380 2.01 19.48 -3.70
N LEU A 381 1.93 19.96 -2.45
CA LEU A 381 1.19 21.17 -2.11
C LEU A 381 1.87 22.43 -2.68
N PRO A 382 1.11 23.47 -3.03
CA PRO A 382 1.67 24.74 -3.48
C PRO A 382 2.71 25.29 -2.50
N TYR A 383 3.87 25.67 -3.00
CA TYR A 383 4.99 26.19 -2.16
C TYR A 383 5.36 25.25 -1.02
N SER A 384 5.40 23.95 -1.29
CA SER A 384 5.68 22.89 -0.30
C SER A 384 7.05 23.02 0.36
N GLU A 385 7.99 23.73 -0.24
CA GLU A 385 9.29 24.06 0.35
C GLU A 385 9.17 24.90 1.64
N LEU A 386 8.08 25.64 1.81
CA LEU A 386 7.76 26.30 3.09
C LEU A 386 7.47 25.29 4.20
N ILE A 387 6.95 24.13 3.85
CA ILE A 387 6.66 23.03 4.75
C ILE A 387 7.90 22.16 4.94
N THR A 388 8.44 21.63 3.84
CA THR A 388 9.48 20.59 3.82
C THR A 388 10.87 21.14 4.12
N GLY A 389 11.14 22.40 3.74
CA GLY A 389 12.46 23.01 3.79
C GLY A 389 13.41 22.52 2.71
N LYS A 390 12.93 21.75 1.75
CA LYS A 390 13.71 21.37 0.58
C LYS A 390 13.78 22.57 -0.35
N GLU A 391 14.97 22.90 -0.82
CA GLU A 391 15.12 23.83 -1.94
C GLU A 391 14.98 22.99 -3.23
N TYR A 392 13.95 23.27 -4.01
CA TYR A 392 13.85 22.72 -5.36
C TYR A 392 14.60 23.68 -6.30
N GLU A 393 15.57 23.16 -7.04
CA GLU A 393 16.13 23.89 -8.16
C GLU A 393 14.99 24.07 -9.19
N VAL A 394 14.63 25.31 -9.46
CA VAL A 394 13.69 25.65 -10.55
C VAL A 394 14.48 25.47 -11.84
N GLU A 395 14.17 24.42 -12.61
CA GLU A 395 14.66 24.25 -13.99
C GLU A 395 14.11 25.35 -14.91
#